data_fe727852d3e5741cba778e815cf94e42
#
_entry.id   fe727852d3e5741cba778e815cf94e42
#
_cell.length_a   1.000
_cell.length_b   1.000
_cell.length_c   1.000
_cell.angle_alpha   90.00
_cell.angle_beta   90.00
_cell.angle_gamma   90.00
#
_symmetry.space_group_name_H-M   'P 1'
#
loop_
_entity.id
_entity.type
_entity.pdbx_description
1 polymer ?
#
loop_
_entity_poly.entity_id
_entity_poly.type
_entity_poly.pdbx_seq_one_letter_code
_entity_poly.pdbx_strand_id
1 'polypeptide(L)'
;EESASNASDEFGRKARIACQAFNVHRLIWPHLRKMKLVTVYKYVSHKLLRWPCIYFLALGGMFLLAALAVAGYAWAAIALVAATLIGFVLGARYTVKPFSQIVDIITSMAGAGLGVWKSVRGESFQTWTPVASLRKVAE
;
A
#
# COMPACT_ATOMS: atom_id res chain seq x y z
N GLU A 1 -8.77 14.73 18.88
CA GLU A 1 -8.02 13.67 18.20
C GLU A 1 -6.95 14.34 17.33
N GLU A 2 -5.76 14.56 17.91
CA GLU A 2 -4.65 15.08 17.11
C GLU A 2 -4.27 14.03 16.06
N SER A 3 -4.64 14.33 14.85
CA SER A 3 -4.25 13.64 13.63
C SER A 3 -2.74 13.50 13.60
N ALA A 4 -2.23 12.28 13.39
CA ALA A 4 -0.81 12.00 13.25
C ALA A 4 -0.18 13.02 12.29
N SER A 5 0.53 14.00 12.84
CA SER A 5 0.99 15.19 12.13
C SER A 5 2.17 14.91 11.18
N ASN A 6 2.59 13.65 11.05
CA ASN A 6 3.74 13.26 10.25
C ASN A 6 3.35 12.10 9.30
N ALA A 7 3.50 12.33 7.98
CA ALA A 7 3.22 11.33 6.94
C ALA A 7 3.97 10.00 7.19
N SER A 8 5.15 10.06 7.79
CA SER A 8 5.95 8.91 8.23
C SER A 8 5.24 8.06 9.28
N ASP A 9 4.62 8.68 10.27
CA ASP A 9 3.91 8.00 11.35
C ASP A 9 2.64 7.31 10.82
N GLU A 10 1.95 7.98 9.91
CA GLU A 10 0.76 7.42 9.25
C GLU A 10 1.13 6.22 8.37
N PHE A 11 2.22 6.30 7.61
CA PHE A 11 2.74 5.20 6.81
C PHE A 11 3.08 4.00 7.70
N GLY A 12 3.83 4.22 8.80
CA GLY A 12 4.18 3.19 9.76
C GLY A 12 2.95 2.54 10.42
N ARG A 13 1.95 3.35 10.75
CA ARG A 13 0.66 2.88 11.28
C ARG A 13 -0.06 1.98 10.28
N LYS A 14 -0.15 2.38 9.00
CA LYS A 14 -0.79 1.59 7.94
C LYS A 14 -0.07 0.27 7.72
N ALA A 15 1.27 0.27 7.71
CA ALA A 15 2.06 -0.94 7.59
C ALA A 15 1.83 -1.93 8.75
N ARG A 16 1.75 -1.44 9.99
CA ARG A 16 1.45 -2.27 11.16
C ARG A 16 0.06 -2.87 11.09
N ILE A 17 -0.96 -2.06 10.79
CA ILE A 17 -2.35 -2.52 10.65
C ILE A 17 -2.46 -3.60 9.57
N ALA A 18 -1.82 -3.39 8.41
CA ALA A 18 -1.83 -4.37 7.32
C ALA A 18 -1.12 -5.66 7.70
N CYS A 19 0.02 -5.59 8.42
CA CYS A 19 0.74 -6.75 8.91
C CYS A 19 -0.12 -7.57 9.88
N GLN A 20 -0.74 -6.94 10.87
CA GLN A 20 -1.63 -7.60 11.83
C GLN A 20 -2.83 -8.23 11.12
N ALA A 21 -3.47 -7.48 10.22
CA ALA A 21 -4.63 -7.96 9.47
C ALA A 21 -4.27 -9.17 8.58
N PHE A 22 -3.09 -9.18 7.98
CA PHE A 22 -2.63 -10.30 7.18
C PHE A 22 -2.23 -11.52 8.03
N ASN A 23 -1.65 -11.31 9.22
CA ASN A 23 -1.40 -12.38 10.18
C ASN A 23 -2.72 -13.05 10.63
N VAL A 24 -3.74 -12.26 10.95
CA VAL A 24 -5.09 -12.77 11.28
C VAL A 24 -5.67 -13.53 10.07
N HIS A 25 -5.52 -13.00 8.85
CA HIS A 25 -5.95 -13.70 7.63
C HIS A 25 -5.33 -15.10 7.53
N ARG A 26 -4.03 -15.22 7.76
CA ARG A 26 -3.34 -16.53 7.72
C ARG A 26 -3.91 -17.53 8.73
N LEU A 27 -4.27 -17.05 9.92
CA LEU A 27 -4.88 -17.90 10.97
C LEU A 27 -6.30 -18.35 10.60
N ILE A 28 -7.11 -17.48 10.03
CA ILE A 28 -8.52 -17.81 9.73
C ILE A 28 -8.70 -18.47 8.37
N TRP A 29 -7.69 -18.45 7.49
CA TRP A 29 -7.77 -18.99 6.13
C TRP A 29 -8.23 -20.47 6.07
N PRO A 30 -7.74 -21.39 6.93
CA PRO A 30 -8.21 -22.79 6.94
C PRO A 30 -9.72 -22.93 7.18
N HIS A 31 -10.33 -21.99 7.93
CA HIS A 31 -11.77 -21.95 8.21
C HIS A 31 -12.52 -21.29 7.06
N LEU A 32 -11.99 -20.16 6.55
CA LEU A 32 -12.61 -19.41 5.45
C LEU A 32 -12.80 -20.24 4.20
N ARG A 33 -11.79 -21.03 3.79
CA ARG A 33 -11.86 -21.87 2.58
C ARG A 33 -12.91 -22.99 2.66
N LYS A 34 -13.43 -23.29 3.85
CA LYS A 34 -14.52 -24.26 4.07
C LYS A 34 -15.91 -23.64 3.98
N MET A 35 -15.99 -22.31 3.92
CA MET A 35 -17.24 -21.57 3.82
C MET A 35 -17.80 -21.59 2.40
N LYS A 36 -19.03 -21.11 2.22
CA LYS A 36 -19.68 -20.98 0.91
C LYS A 36 -18.81 -20.11 -0.02
N LEU A 37 -18.71 -20.49 -1.28
CA LEU A 37 -17.87 -19.85 -2.29
C LEU A 37 -18.11 -18.34 -2.39
N VAL A 38 -19.37 -17.91 -2.28
CA VAL A 38 -19.76 -16.49 -2.30
C VAL A 38 -19.13 -15.72 -1.12
N THR A 39 -19.06 -16.33 0.06
CA THR A 39 -18.44 -15.71 1.26
C THR A 39 -16.94 -15.56 1.08
N VAL A 40 -16.29 -16.60 0.56
CA VAL A 40 -14.85 -16.59 0.23
C VAL A 40 -14.56 -15.52 -0.81
N TYR A 41 -15.35 -15.47 -1.89
CA TYR A 41 -15.21 -14.47 -2.96
C TYR A 41 -15.33 -13.04 -2.40
N LYS A 42 -16.37 -12.75 -1.61
CA LYS A 42 -16.54 -11.43 -0.98
C LYS A 42 -15.36 -11.06 -0.10
N TYR A 43 -14.87 -12.00 0.71
CA TYR A 43 -13.73 -11.76 1.59
C TYR A 43 -12.45 -11.49 0.78
N VAL A 44 -12.16 -12.31 -0.22
CA VAL A 44 -10.98 -12.15 -1.07
C VAL A 44 -11.02 -10.83 -1.83
N SER A 45 -12.15 -10.53 -2.50
CA SER A 45 -12.27 -9.31 -3.31
C SER A 45 -12.22 -8.03 -2.49
N HIS A 46 -12.91 -7.97 -1.34
CA HIS A 46 -13.04 -6.73 -0.58
C HIS A 46 -11.95 -6.52 0.47
N LYS A 47 -11.35 -7.60 0.98
CA LYS A 47 -10.32 -7.49 2.01
C LYS A 47 -8.93 -7.91 1.52
N LEU A 48 -8.81 -9.13 1.01
CA LEU A 48 -7.50 -9.71 0.72
C LEU A 48 -6.78 -8.98 -0.42
N LEU A 49 -7.45 -8.73 -1.55
CA LEU A 49 -6.84 -8.09 -2.73
C LEU A 49 -6.43 -6.63 -2.50
N ARG A 50 -7.03 -5.97 -1.52
CA ARG A 50 -6.72 -4.58 -1.19
C ARG A 50 -5.29 -4.40 -0.66
N TRP A 51 -4.77 -5.36 0.09
CA TRP A 51 -3.46 -5.22 0.73
C TRP A 51 -2.27 -5.38 -0.24
N PRO A 52 -2.24 -6.38 -1.15
CA PRO A 52 -1.16 -6.52 -2.12
C PRO A 52 -1.36 -5.67 -3.39
N CYS A 53 -2.33 -4.75 -3.42
CA CYS A 53 -2.67 -3.99 -4.63
C CYS A 53 -1.47 -3.22 -5.21
N ILE A 54 -0.55 -2.74 -4.36
CA ILE A 54 0.66 -2.05 -4.80
C ILE A 54 1.57 -2.95 -5.66
N TYR A 55 1.64 -4.26 -5.35
CA TYR A 55 2.44 -5.19 -6.13
C TYR A 55 1.84 -5.46 -7.50
N PHE A 56 0.50 -5.54 -7.58
CA PHE A 56 -0.20 -5.66 -8.86
C PHE A 56 -0.03 -4.41 -9.71
N LEU A 57 -0.07 -3.23 -9.09
CA LEU A 57 0.17 -1.96 -9.77
C LEU A 57 1.60 -1.90 -10.32
N ALA A 58 2.61 -2.26 -9.51
CA ALA A 58 4.00 -2.28 -9.94
C ALA A 58 4.24 -3.29 -11.07
N LEU A 59 3.68 -4.50 -10.93
CA LEU A 59 3.81 -5.55 -11.94
C LEU A 59 3.11 -5.15 -13.25
N GLY A 60 1.90 -4.62 -13.18
CA GLY A 60 1.16 -4.12 -14.33
C GLY A 60 1.89 -2.98 -15.04
N GLY A 61 2.46 -2.04 -14.27
CA GLY A 61 3.31 -0.97 -14.80
C GLY A 61 4.55 -1.51 -15.52
N MET A 62 5.23 -2.49 -14.93
CA MET A 62 6.39 -3.15 -15.56
C MET A 62 6.01 -3.83 -16.88
N PHE A 63 4.91 -4.58 -16.90
CA PHE A 63 4.44 -5.22 -18.13
C PHE A 63 4.05 -4.22 -19.20
N LEU A 64 3.40 -3.11 -18.82
CA LEU A 64 3.04 -2.04 -19.75
C LEU A 64 4.29 -1.43 -20.38
N LEU A 65 5.31 -1.09 -19.59
CA LEU A 65 6.56 -0.54 -20.10
C LEU A 65 7.29 -1.54 -21.01
N ALA A 66 7.33 -2.81 -20.64
CA ALA A 66 7.92 -3.85 -21.45
C ALA A 66 7.18 -4.03 -22.77
N ALA A 67 5.86 -4.04 -22.76
CA ALA A 67 5.04 -4.14 -23.97
C ALA A 67 5.26 -2.97 -24.93
N LEU A 68 5.33 -1.73 -24.41
CA LEU A 68 5.64 -0.54 -25.20
C LEU A 68 7.03 -0.64 -25.84
N ALA A 69 8.04 -1.11 -25.08
CA ALA A 69 9.40 -1.26 -25.58
C ALA A 69 9.47 -2.31 -26.71
N VAL A 70 8.85 -3.47 -26.52
CA VAL A 70 8.80 -4.55 -27.53
C VAL A 70 8.03 -4.13 -28.78
N ALA A 71 6.96 -3.35 -28.62
CA ALA A 71 6.18 -2.82 -29.73
C ALA A 71 6.88 -1.69 -30.51
N GLY A 72 8.11 -1.30 -30.14
CA GLY A 72 8.86 -0.24 -30.79
C GLY A 72 8.51 1.18 -30.32
N TYR A 73 7.66 1.32 -29.30
CA TYR A 73 7.26 2.60 -28.71
C TYR A 73 8.09 2.99 -27.48
N ALA A 74 9.40 2.77 -27.54
CA ALA A 74 10.30 3.06 -26.41
C ALA A 74 10.23 4.53 -25.96
N TRP A 75 10.04 5.47 -26.88
CA TRP A 75 9.84 6.88 -26.55
C TRP A 75 8.60 7.13 -25.69
N ALA A 76 7.50 6.39 -25.97
CA ALA A 76 6.26 6.49 -25.19
C ALA A 76 6.45 5.91 -23.78
N ALA A 77 7.23 4.83 -23.63
CA ALA A 77 7.58 4.29 -22.32
C ALA A 77 8.38 5.31 -21.49
N ILE A 78 9.37 5.97 -22.10
CA ILE A 78 10.17 7.02 -21.44
C ILE A 78 9.29 8.20 -21.06
N ALA A 79 8.43 8.67 -21.96
CA ALA A 79 7.51 9.76 -21.69
C ALA A 79 6.54 9.45 -20.54
N LEU A 80 6.03 8.22 -20.46
CA LEU A 80 5.15 7.76 -19.39
C LEU A 80 5.87 7.75 -18.04
N VAL A 81 7.11 7.26 -17.97
CA VAL A 81 7.92 7.28 -16.76
C VAL A 81 8.21 8.73 -16.33
N ALA A 82 8.61 9.59 -17.27
CA ALA A 82 8.88 10.99 -16.98
C ALA A 82 7.63 11.71 -16.46
N ALA A 83 6.47 11.53 -17.09
CA ALA A 83 5.20 12.10 -16.67
C ALA A 83 4.81 11.61 -15.25
N THR A 84 5.01 10.33 -14.97
CA THR A 84 4.73 9.75 -13.64
C THR A 84 5.64 10.36 -12.57
N LEU A 85 6.93 10.51 -12.86
CA LEU A 85 7.88 11.12 -11.93
C LEU A 85 7.57 12.60 -11.68
N ILE A 86 7.26 13.35 -12.73
CA ILE A 86 6.88 14.77 -12.63
C ILE A 86 5.59 14.89 -11.79
N GLY A 87 4.57 14.10 -12.07
CA GLY A 87 3.33 14.09 -11.30
C GLY A 87 3.55 13.72 -9.82
N PHE A 88 4.43 12.77 -9.56
CA PHE A 88 4.80 12.40 -8.19
C PHE A 88 5.50 13.56 -7.45
N VAL A 89 6.45 14.24 -8.09
CA VAL A 89 7.15 15.39 -7.51
C VAL A 89 6.18 16.55 -7.27
N LEU A 90 5.29 16.83 -8.22
CA LEU A 90 4.27 17.88 -8.09
C LEU A 90 3.31 17.58 -6.93
N GLY A 91 2.90 16.32 -6.77
CA GLY A 91 2.02 15.92 -5.68
C GLY A 91 2.71 15.92 -4.32
N ALA A 92 3.94 15.39 -4.25
CA ALA A 92 4.67 15.24 -2.99
C ALA A 92 5.25 16.56 -2.46
N ARG A 93 5.75 17.44 -3.37
CA ARG A 93 6.47 18.65 -2.97
C ARG A 93 5.61 19.90 -2.97
N TYR A 94 4.69 19.99 -3.93
CA TYR A 94 3.87 21.21 -4.13
C TYR A 94 2.42 21.02 -3.74
N THR A 95 2.01 19.82 -3.29
CA THR A 95 0.65 19.50 -2.86
C THR A 95 -0.44 19.88 -3.87
N VAL A 96 -0.08 19.87 -5.17
CA VAL A 96 -1.00 20.23 -6.25
C VAL A 96 -2.05 19.14 -6.43
N LYS A 97 -3.32 19.50 -6.33
CA LYS A 97 -4.44 18.59 -6.66
C LYS A 97 -4.57 18.46 -8.20
N PRO A 98 -4.83 17.25 -8.73
CA PRO A 98 -5.13 15.96 -8.08
C PRO A 98 -3.88 15.13 -7.72
N PHE A 99 -2.67 15.58 -8.06
CA PHE A 99 -1.43 14.78 -7.89
C PHE A 99 -1.15 14.42 -6.42
N SER A 100 -1.41 15.33 -5.47
CA SER A 100 -1.23 15.04 -4.04
C SER A 100 -2.13 13.90 -3.58
N GLN A 101 -3.38 13.84 -4.05
CA GLN A 101 -4.30 12.75 -3.72
C GLN A 101 -3.81 11.39 -4.26
N ILE A 102 -3.24 11.39 -5.47
CA ILE A 102 -2.65 10.18 -6.08
C ILE A 102 -1.44 9.72 -5.25
N VAL A 103 -0.57 10.65 -4.85
CA VAL A 103 0.59 10.33 -3.98
C VAL A 103 0.14 9.75 -2.65
N ASP A 104 -0.89 10.32 -2.01
CA ASP A 104 -1.43 9.82 -0.74
C ASP A 104 -2.01 8.40 -0.88
N ILE A 105 -2.71 8.13 -1.98
CA ILE A 105 -3.24 6.80 -2.29
C ILE A 105 -2.09 5.80 -2.48
N ILE A 106 -1.11 6.13 -3.33
CA ILE A 106 0.04 5.26 -3.62
C ILE A 106 0.84 4.99 -2.34
N THR A 107 1.09 6.02 -1.53
CA THR A 107 1.80 5.89 -0.25
C THR A 107 1.03 5.00 0.72
N SER A 108 -0.29 5.13 0.76
CA SER A 108 -1.16 4.27 1.57
C SER A 108 -1.12 2.81 1.12
N MET A 109 -1.15 2.58 -0.19
CA MET A 109 -1.03 1.24 -0.78
C MET A 109 0.36 0.64 -0.53
N ALA A 110 1.43 1.44 -0.63
CA ALA A 110 2.79 1.03 -0.33
C ALA A 110 2.95 0.63 1.15
N GLY A 111 2.38 1.40 2.07
CA GLY A 111 2.35 1.06 3.50
C GLY A 111 1.64 -0.27 3.76
N ALA A 112 0.47 -0.50 3.13
CA ALA A 112 -0.23 -1.77 3.23
C ALA A 112 0.58 -2.93 2.65
N GLY A 113 1.21 -2.75 1.49
CA GLY A 113 2.09 -3.75 0.87
C GLY A 113 3.27 -4.10 1.77
N LEU A 114 3.95 -3.09 2.34
CA LEU A 114 5.02 -3.31 3.29
C LEU A 114 4.55 -4.14 4.50
N GLY A 115 3.34 -3.88 5.00
CA GLY A 115 2.74 -4.66 6.08
C GLY A 115 2.55 -6.13 5.70
N VAL A 116 2.06 -6.42 4.49
CA VAL A 116 1.95 -7.80 3.97
C VAL A 116 3.33 -8.46 3.90
N TRP A 117 4.32 -7.76 3.36
CA TRP A 117 5.69 -8.26 3.27
C TRP A 117 6.27 -8.63 4.63
N LYS A 118 6.10 -7.77 5.64
CA LYS A 118 6.52 -7.99 7.02
C LYS A 118 5.83 -9.23 7.61
N SER A 119 4.52 -9.37 7.41
CA SER A 119 3.77 -10.55 7.84
C SER A 119 4.29 -11.85 7.20
N VAL A 120 4.61 -11.84 5.91
CA VAL A 120 5.17 -13.01 5.20
C VAL A 120 6.53 -13.38 5.77
N ARG A 121 7.34 -12.40 6.20
CA ARG A 121 8.61 -12.62 6.90
C ARG A 121 8.47 -13.09 8.35
N GLY A 122 7.24 -13.21 8.85
CA GLY A 122 6.98 -13.69 10.21
C GLY A 122 7.00 -12.59 11.28
N GLU A 123 7.07 -11.32 10.89
CA GLU A 123 6.98 -10.23 11.86
C GLU A 123 5.55 -10.19 12.46
N SER A 124 5.48 -10.00 13.77
CA SER A 124 4.22 -9.80 14.49
C SER A 124 4.37 -8.60 15.42
N PHE A 125 3.45 -7.65 15.29
CA PHE A 125 3.37 -6.52 16.21
C PHE A 125 2.42 -6.89 17.35
N GLN A 126 2.97 -7.35 18.46
CA GLN A 126 2.18 -7.77 19.64
C GLN A 126 1.89 -6.60 20.59
N THR A 127 2.69 -5.54 20.53
CA THR A 127 2.54 -4.38 21.43
C THR A 127 2.23 -3.11 20.65
N TRP A 128 1.28 -2.33 21.16
CA TRP A 128 0.99 -1.01 20.64
C TRP A 128 2.02 -0.01 21.22
N THR A 129 2.91 0.49 20.37
CA THR A 129 3.76 1.61 20.74
C THR A 129 3.07 2.91 20.34
N PRO A 130 2.74 3.82 21.29
CA PRO A 130 2.18 5.12 20.97
C PRO A 130 3.11 5.90 20.02
N VAL A 131 2.50 6.72 19.16
CA VAL A 131 3.23 7.58 18.24
C VAL A 131 4.14 8.52 19.06
N ALA A 132 5.39 8.69 18.63
CA ALA A 132 6.39 9.49 19.37
C ALA A 132 5.96 10.95 19.61
N SER A 133 5.10 11.50 18.74
CA SER A 133 4.51 12.84 18.91
C SER A 133 3.60 12.95 20.15
N LEU A 134 2.92 11.86 20.55
CA LEU A 134 2.10 11.86 21.77
C LEU A 134 2.92 11.76 23.07
N ARG A 135 4.16 11.31 22.98
CA ARG A 135 5.05 11.19 24.13
C ARG A 135 5.61 12.54 24.60
N LYS A 136 5.77 13.50 23.68
CA LYS A 136 6.27 14.84 23.98
C LYS A 136 5.26 15.77 24.65
N VAL A 137 3.97 15.41 24.65
CA VAL A 137 2.90 16.20 25.29
C VAL A 137 2.67 15.74 26.74
N ALA A 138 3.23 14.60 27.15
CA ALA A 138 3.06 14.01 28.48
C ALA A 138 4.26 14.27 29.44
N GLU A 139 5.32 14.95 28.96
CA GLU A 139 6.44 15.50 29.76
C GLU A 139 6.28 17.03 29.94
#